data_e9df82c028aab570bf50f4347b0735f2
#
_entry.id   e9df82c028aab570bf50f4347b0735f2
#
_cell.length_a   1.000
_cell.length_b   1.000
_cell.length_c   1.000
_cell.angle_alpha   90.00
_cell.angle_beta   90.00
_cell.angle_gamma   90.00
#
_symmetry.space_group_name_H-M   'P 1'
#
loop_
_entity.id
_entity.type
_entity.pdbx_description
1 polymer ?
#
loop_
_entity_poly.entity_id
_entity_poly.type
_entity_poly.pdbx_seq_one_letter_code
_entity_poly.pdbx_strand_id
1 'polypeptide(L)'
;MSHSSQPPWWRRLWQSLVPPMPDFNGMLTAQADNLCSTMNALADYLGSSNLAQAARVNGLVDQGHALRDRKLRILYSSFIAPIDREDIYKLAMAIDHVLDYLKNTVRKVEVLQVKADDWM
;
A
#
# COMPACT_ATOMS: atom_id res chain seq x y z
N MET A 1 37.68 9.04 -16.75
CA MET A 1 38.29 8.69 -15.58
C MET A 1 37.49 7.75 -14.74
N SER A 2 38.04 6.71 -14.46
CA SER A 2 37.33 5.70 -13.76
C SER A 2 37.14 6.11 -12.35
N HIS A 3 35.98 6.12 -11.98
CA HIS A 3 35.64 6.52 -10.74
C HIS A 3 35.65 5.46 -9.76
N SER A 4 35.71 4.24 -10.12
CA SER A 4 35.78 3.19 -9.15
C SER A 4 37.16 2.66 -9.13
N SER A 5 37.92 3.24 -8.33
CA SER A 5 39.20 2.69 -8.00
C SER A 5 39.11 1.45 -7.13
N GLN A 6 37.90 1.05 -6.74
CA GLN A 6 37.70 -0.12 -5.91
C GLN A 6 37.76 -1.41 -6.74
N PRO A 7 38.55 -2.42 -6.33
CA PRO A 7 38.60 -3.70 -7.01
C PRO A 7 37.23 -4.42 -6.89
N PRO A 8 36.91 -5.32 -7.83
CA PRO A 8 35.63 -6.05 -7.80
C PRO A 8 35.40 -6.87 -6.52
N TRP A 9 36.50 -7.42 -5.93
CA TRP A 9 36.36 -8.20 -4.71
C TRP A 9 35.97 -7.32 -3.52
N TRP A 10 36.43 -6.07 -3.48
CA TRP A 10 36.08 -5.12 -2.44
C TRP A 10 34.60 -4.78 -2.50
N ARG A 11 34.05 -4.60 -3.70
CA ARG A 11 32.64 -4.34 -3.91
C ARG A 11 31.79 -5.50 -3.43
N ARG A 12 32.20 -6.75 -3.73
CA ARG A 12 31.51 -7.94 -3.26
C ARG A 12 31.53 -8.04 -1.74
N LEU A 13 32.67 -7.75 -1.12
CA LEU A 13 32.82 -7.77 0.33
C LEU A 13 31.90 -6.73 0.97
N TRP A 14 31.89 -5.53 0.40
CA TRP A 14 31.05 -4.45 0.87
C TRP A 14 29.57 -4.80 0.75
N GLN A 15 29.15 -5.40 -0.36
CA GLN A 15 27.78 -5.84 -0.57
C GLN A 15 27.36 -6.98 0.37
N SER A 16 28.30 -7.83 0.79
CA SER A 16 27.99 -8.90 1.72
C SER A 16 27.92 -8.41 3.17
N LEU A 17 28.62 -7.33 3.50
CA LEU A 17 28.62 -6.77 4.83
C LEU A 17 27.46 -5.79 5.06
N VAL A 18 27.05 -5.08 4.02
CA VAL A 18 25.96 -4.13 4.09
C VAL A 18 24.77 -4.71 3.34
N PRO A 19 23.69 -5.08 4.05
CA PRO A 19 22.50 -5.58 3.35
C PRO A 19 21.99 -4.54 2.36
N PRO A 20 21.51 -4.94 1.18
CA PRO A 20 20.95 -3.99 0.24
C PRO A 20 19.77 -3.27 0.90
N MET A 21 19.72 -1.96 0.73
CA MET A 21 18.63 -1.17 1.29
C MET A 21 17.35 -1.48 0.51
N PRO A 22 16.26 -1.84 1.19
CA PRO A 22 15.00 -2.09 0.49
C PRO A 22 14.51 -0.85 -0.24
N ASP A 23 13.80 -1.07 -1.34
CA ASP A 23 13.23 0.01 -2.12
C ASP A 23 11.91 0.46 -1.50
N PHE A 24 11.99 1.25 -0.44
CA PHE A 24 10.81 1.77 0.24
C PHE A 24 10.05 2.77 -0.63
N ASN A 25 10.75 3.50 -1.48
CA ASN A 25 10.09 4.42 -2.41
C ASN A 25 9.23 3.67 -3.41
N GLY A 26 9.72 2.57 -3.97
CA GLY A 26 8.93 1.72 -4.85
C GLY A 26 7.74 1.10 -4.15
N MET A 27 7.92 0.66 -2.90
CA MET A 27 6.83 0.11 -2.10
C MET A 27 5.79 1.18 -1.76
N LEU A 28 6.23 2.39 -1.45
CA LEU A 28 5.33 3.50 -1.19
C LEU A 28 4.54 3.87 -2.44
N THR A 29 5.20 3.91 -3.59
CA THR A 29 4.56 4.16 -4.87
C THR A 29 3.49 3.10 -5.17
N ALA A 30 3.79 1.83 -4.90
CA ALA A 30 2.82 0.74 -5.09
C ALA A 30 1.59 0.92 -4.19
N GLN A 31 1.79 1.33 -2.93
CA GLN A 31 0.68 1.62 -2.02
C GLN A 31 -0.15 2.81 -2.52
N ALA A 32 0.50 3.87 -2.98
CA ALA A 32 -0.18 5.05 -3.50
C ALA A 32 -0.98 4.72 -4.77
N ASP A 33 -0.41 3.93 -5.67
CA ASP A 33 -1.10 3.49 -6.89
C ASP A 33 -2.32 2.64 -6.55
N ASN A 34 -2.19 1.74 -5.58
CA ASN A 34 -3.30 0.93 -5.09
C ASN A 34 -4.40 1.83 -4.50
N LEU A 35 -4.03 2.83 -3.72
CA LEU A 35 -4.98 3.78 -3.14
C LEU A 35 -5.73 4.54 -4.24
N CYS A 36 -5.02 5.04 -5.25
CA CYS A 36 -5.65 5.74 -6.38
C CYS A 36 -6.61 4.82 -7.14
N SER A 37 -6.20 3.58 -7.39
CA SER A 37 -7.06 2.59 -8.06
C SER A 37 -8.32 2.29 -7.23
N THR A 38 -8.17 2.22 -5.91
CA THR A 38 -9.28 1.99 -5.00
C THR A 38 -10.25 3.17 -5.01
N MET A 39 -9.73 4.39 -5.00
CA MET A 39 -10.57 5.59 -5.06
C MET A 39 -11.33 5.68 -6.38
N ASN A 40 -10.69 5.35 -7.50
CA ASN A 40 -11.35 5.31 -8.79
C ASN A 40 -12.45 4.24 -8.85
N ALA A 41 -12.17 3.06 -8.29
CA ALA A 41 -13.16 1.99 -8.21
C ALA A 41 -14.36 2.39 -7.33
N LEU A 42 -14.10 3.11 -6.23
CA LEU A 42 -15.16 3.63 -5.38
C LEU A 42 -16.02 4.65 -6.13
N ALA A 43 -15.40 5.55 -6.88
CA ALA A 43 -16.14 6.54 -7.69
C ALA A 43 -17.04 5.83 -8.72
N ASP A 44 -16.53 4.80 -9.38
CA ASP A 44 -17.29 3.99 -10.33
C ASP A 44 -18.47 3.29 -9.64
N TYR A 45 -18.24 2.74 -8.45
CA TYR A 45 -19.29 2.10 -7.67
C TYR A 45 -20.38 3.10 -7.29
N LEU A 46 -20.03 4.28 -6.81
CA LEU A 46 -21.00 5.28 -6.41
C LEU A 46 -21.83 5.76 -7.61
N GLY A 47 -21.28 5.75 -8.81
CA GLY A 47 -21.99 6.13 -10.01
C GLY A 47 -22.91 5.07 -10.57
N SER A 48 -22.63 3.78 -10.35
CA SER A 48 -23.37 2.67 -10.96
C SER A 48 -24.14 1.82 -9.98
N SER A 49 -23.74 1.81 -8.70
CA SER A 49 -24.32 0.99 -7.65
C SER A 49 -24.31 -0.51 -7.95
N ASN A 50 -23.31 -0.96 -8.70
CA ASN A 50 -23.19 -2.33 -9.14
C ASN A 50 -22.41 -3.15 -8.10
N LEU A 51 -22.94 -4.34 -7.74
CA LEU A 51 -22.27 -5.24 -6.78
C LEU A 51 -20.88 -5.67 -7.24
N ALA A 52 -20.68 -5.82 -8.55
CA ALA A 52 -19.35 -6.15 -9.08
C ALA A 52 -18.35 -5.04 -8.78
N GLN A 53 -18.77 -3.79 -8.81
CA GLN A 53 -17.90 -2.66 -8.47
C GLN A 53 -17.58 -2.63 -6.97
N ALA A 54 -18.53 -2.97 -6.12
CA ALA A 54 -18.30 -3.09 -4.68
C ALA A 54 -17.27 -4.18 -4.38
N ALA A 55 -17.38 -5.32 -5.03
CA ALA A 55 -16.42 -6.41 -4.88
C ALA A 55 -15.02 -5.99 -5.34
N ARG A 56 -14.94 -5.19 -6.41
CA ARG A 56 -13.67 -4.67 -6.91
C ARG A 56 -13.01 -3.75 -5.88
N VAL A 57 -13.77 -2.87 -5.23
CA VAL A 57 -13.23 -2.00 -4.18
C VAL A 57 -12.68 -2.85 -3.04
N ASN A 58 -13.43 -3.82 -2.57
CA ASN A 58 -13.00 -4.70 -1.47
C ASN A 58 -11.74 -5.47 -1.83
N GLY A 59 -11.64 -5.98 -3.07
CA GLY A 59 -10.44 -6.67 -3.55
C GLY A 59 -9.22 -5.76 -3.58
N LEU A 60 -9.38 -4.53 -4.02
CA LEU A 60 -8.28 -3.56 -4.04
C LEU A 60 -7.84 -3.16 -2.63
N VAL A 61 -8.78 -3.04 -1.69
CA VAL A 61 -8.45 -2.79 -0.28
C VAL A 61 -7.63 -3.95 0.29
N ASP A 62 -8.02 -5.18 0.01
CA ASP A 62 -7.27 -6.35 0.48
C ASP A 62 -5.86 -6.38 -0.11
N GLN A 63 -5.69 -6.01 -1.38
CA GLN A 63 -4.37 -5.86 -1.99
C GLN A 63 -3.54 -4.78 -1.29
N GLY A 64 -4.17 -3.68 -0.92
CA GLY A 64 -3.50 -2.60 -0.19
C GLY A 64 -3.03 -3.05 1.18
N HIS A 65 -3.83 -3.84 1.89
CA HIS A 65 -3.44 -4.40 3.18
C HIS A 65 -2.25 -5.36 3.02
N ALA A 66 -2.24 -6.17 1.96
CA ALA A 66 -1.12 -7.06 1.67
C ALA A 66 0.17 -6.28 1.37
N LEU A 67 0.07 -5.18 0.62
CA LEU A 67 1.22 -4.31 0.36
C LEU A 67 1.76 -3.69 1.65
N ARG A 68 0.87 -3.25 2.54
CA ARG A 68 1.25 -2.73 3.85
C ARG A 68 1.99 -3.79 4.66
N ASP A 69 1.44 -4.99 4.77
CA ASP A 69 2.04 -6.06 5.55
C ASP A 69 3.41 -6.45 5.03
N ARG A 70 3.55 -6.53 3.71
CA ARG A 70 4.84 -6.80 3.08
C ARG A 70 5.85 -5.71 3.39
N LYS A 71 5.44 -4.46 3.30
CA LYS A 71 6.30 -3.31 3.58
C LYS A 71 6.76 -3.32 5.03
N LEU A 72 5.85 -3.58 5.97
CA LEU A 72 6.18 -3.63 7.38
C LEU A 72 7.11 -4.79 7.71
N ARG A 73 6.91 -5.97 7.11
CA ARG A 73 7.82 -7.10 7.32
C ARG A 73 9.23 -6.76 6.86
N ILE A 74 9.36 -6.13 5.69
CA ILE A 74 10.67 -5.72 5.17
C ILE A 74 11.27 -4.63 6.04
N LEU A 75 10.46 -3.68 6.52
CA LEU A 75 10.91 -2.62 7.39
C LEU A 75 11.52 -3.16 8.68
N TYR A 76 10.83 -4.10 9.34
CA TYR A 76 11.29 -4.65 10.61
C TYR A 76 12.46 -5.61 10.46
N SER A 77 12.63 -6.22 9.30
CA SER A 77 13.75 -7.11 9.03
C SER A 77 14.99 -6.38 8.51
N SER A 78 14.88 -5.07 8.24
CA SER A 78 15.94 -4.29 7.62
C SER A 78 16.70 -3.48 8.66
N PHE A 79 17.98 -3.20 8.34
CA PHE A 79 18.82 -2.39 9.21
C PHE A 79 18.64 -0.91 8.86
N ILE A 80 17.71 -0.26 9.55
CA ILE A 80 17.33 1.13 9.29
C ILE A 80 17.34 1.91 10.60
N ALA A 81 17.70 3.19 10.54
CA ALA A 81 17.66 4.08 11.69
C ALA A 81 16.24 4.10 12.30
N PRO A 82 16.10 4.06 13.64
CA PRO A 82 14.78 4.04 14.28
C PRO A 82 13.85 5.20 13.87
N ILE A 83 14.42 6.37 13.65
CA ILE A 83 13.64 7.55 13.25
C ILE A 83 13.01 7.32 11.86
N ASP A 84 13.81 6.86 10.91
CA ASP A 84 13.32 6.58 9.56
C ASP A 84 12.31 5.45 9.56
N ARG A 85 12.53 4.44 10.39
CA ARG A 85 11.61 3.31 10.54
C ARG A 85 10.23 3.80 11.02
N GLU A 86 10.22 4.70 11.99
CA GLU A 86 8.98 5.25 12.53
C GLU A 86 8.22 6.03 11.46
N ASP A 87 8.91 6.87 10.69
CA ASP A 87 8.27 7.65 9.64
C ASP A 87 7.69 6.76 8.54
N ILE A 88 8.42 5.75 8.11
CA ILE A 88 7.94 4.79 7.12
C ILE A 88 6.72 4.04 7.64
N TYR A 89 6.75 3.63 8.91
CA TYR A 89 5.61 2.96 9.55
C TYR A 89 4.38 3.86 9.58
N LYS A 90 4.54 5.10 10.03
CA LYS A 90 3.43 6.06 10.13
C LYS A 90 2.79 6.30 8.77
N LEU A 91 3.60 6.46 7.73
CA LEU A 91 3.09 6.69 6.39
C LEU A 91 2.34 5.47 5.86
N ALA A 92 2.89 4.27 6.07
CA ALA A 92 2.23 3.04 5.65
C ALA A 92 0.86 2.88 6.35
N MET A 93 0.80 3.19 7.64
CA MET A 93 -0.45 3.10 8.40
C MET A 93 -1.45 4.18 8.01
N ALA A 94 -0.98 5.39 7.66
CA ALA A 94 -1.87 6.45 7.19
C ALA A 94 -2.57 6.05 5.89
N ILE A 95 -1.85 5.48 4.95
CA ILE A 95 -2.43 4.98 3.70
C ILE A 95 -3.45 3.89 3.99
N ASP A 96 -3.12 2.98 4.90
CA ASP A 96 -4.00 1.88 5.28
C ASP A 96 -5.32 2.40 5.89
N HIS A 97 -5.24 3.42 6.72
CA HIS A 97 -6.44 4.04 7.30
C HIS A 97 -7.36 4.62 6.24
N VAL A 98 -6.81 5.25 5.20
CA VAL A 98 -7.62 5.77 4.09
C VAL A 98 -8.32 4.62 3.36
N LEU A 99 -7.62 3.51 3.12
CA LEU A 99 -8.22 2.32 2.52
C LEU A 99 -9.40 1.79 3.35
N ASP A 100 -9.26 1.78 4.67
CA ASP A 100 -10.34 1.35 5.57
C ASP A 100 -11.55 2.27 5.47
N TYR A 101 -11.32 3.58 5.38
CA TYR A 101 -12.42 4.53 5.15
C TYR A 101 -13.15 4.25 3.84
N LEU A 102 -12.43 3.95 2.78
CA LEU A 102 -13.04 3.63 1.49
C LEU A 102 -13.88 2.36 1.57
N LYS A 103 -13.37 1.34 2.25
CA LYS A 103 -14.10 0.09 2.47
C LYS A 103 -15.37 0.33 3.28
N ASN A 104 -15.27 1.12 4.34
CA ASN A 104 -16.43 1.45 5.18
C ASN A 104 -17.48 2.25 4.41
N THR A 105 -17.05 3.11 3.50
CA THR A 105 -17.96 3.86 2.64
C THR A 105 -18.78 2.93 1.75
N VAL A 106 -18.13 1.94 1.13
CA VAL A 106 -18.82 0.93 0.33
C VAL A 106 -19.87 0.21 1.15
N ARG A 107 -19.48 -0.22 2.36
CA ARG A 107 -20.40 -0.95 3.25
C ARG A 107 -21.61 -0.10 3.60
N LYS A 108 -21.41 1.17 3.93
CA LYS A 108 -22.50 2.08 4.27
C LYS A 108 -23.44 2.30 3.09
N VAL A 109 -22.91 2.46 1.89
CA VAL A 109 -23.71 2.64 0.69
C VAL A 109 -24.53 1.38 0.42
N GLU A 110 -23.95 0.19 0.55
CA GLU A 110 -24.65 -1.07 0.38
C GLU A 110 -25.84 -1.17 1.35
N VAL A 111 -25.63 -0.83 2.61
CA VAL A 111 -26.69 -0.87 3.63
C VAL A 111 -27.80 0.12 3.27
N LEU A 112 -27.46 1.31 2.83
CA LEU A 112 -28.44 2.31 2.45
C LEU A 112 -29.26 1.89 1.22
N GLN A 113 -28.63 1.22 0.26
CA GLN A 113 -29.33 0.70 -0.91
C GLN A 113 -30.32 -0.39 -0.55
N VAL A 114 -29.93 -1.31 0.33
CA VAL A 114 -30.82 -2.36 0.80
C VAL A 114 -32.03 -1.73 1.50
N LYS A 115 -31.83 -0.72 2.34
CA LYS A 115 -32.94 -0.02 3.00
C LYS A 115 -33.79 0.72 2.01
N ALA A 116 -33.24 1.35 1.00
CA ALA A 116 -33.98 2.05 -0.03
C ALA A 116 -34.87 1.08 -0.82
N ASP A 117 -34.34 -0.10 -1.14
CA ASP A 117 -35.13 -1.13 -1.83
C ASP A 117 -36.29 -1.64 -0.96
N ASP A 118 -36.10 -1.74 0.34
CA ASP A 118 -37.14 -2.14 1.27
C ASP A 118 -38.30 -1.10 1.35
N TRP A 119 -37.98 0.15 1.08
CA TRP A 119 -38.99 1.22 1.09
C TRP A 119 -39.75 1.38 -0.21
N MET A 120 -39.28 0.79 -1.29
CA MET A 120 -39.94 0.78 -2.58
C MET A 120 -40.72 -0.49 -2.77
#